data_c6b9a64406838501029d50b61eaa91b4
#
_entry.id   c6b9a64406838501029d50b61eaa91b4
#
_cell.length_a   1.000
_cell.length_b   1.000
_cell.length_c   1.000
_cell.angle_alpha   90.00
_cell.angle_beta   90.00
_cell.angle_gamma   90.00
#
_symmetry.space_group_name_H-M   'P 1'
#
loop_
_entity.id
_entity.type
_entity.pdbx_description
1 polymer ?
#
loop_
_entity_poly.entity_id
_entity_poly.type
_entity_poly.pdbx_seq_one_letter_code
_entity_poly.pdbx_strand_id
1 'polypeptide(L)'
;MSTLRLLISDSYDPWFNLAVEECIFRQMPATQRVLFLWRNADTVVIGRAQNPWKECNTRRMEEDNVRLARRSSGGGAVFHDLGNTCFTFMAGKPEYDKTISTSIVLNALNALGVSAEASGRNDLVVKTAEGDRKVSGSAYRETKDRGFHHGTLLLNADLSRLANYLNPDKKKLAAKGITSVRSRVTNLTELLPGITHEQVCEAITKAFFAHYGERVEAEIISPDKTPDLPNSVSYTHLRAHETEADLV
;
A
#
# COMPACT_ATOMS: atom_id res chain seq x y z
N MET A 1 2.83 28.08 8.29
CA MET A 1 3.48 26.76 8.01
C MET A 1 2.59 26.03 7.04
N SER A 2 3.16 25.35 6.01
CA SER A 2 2.41 24.57 5.05
C SER A 2 1.55 23.50 5.76
N THR A 3 0.34 23.30 5.26
CA THR A 3 -0.54 22.20 5.72
C THR A 3 -0.23 20.89 5.00
N LEU A 4 0.53 20.94 3.91
CA LEU A 4 0.95 19.77 3.15
C LEU A 4 2.31 19.24 3.62
N ARG A 5 2.48 17.93 3.48
CA ARG A 5 3.74 17.25 3.66
C ARG A 5 3.88 16.12 2.64
N LEU A 6 5.01 16.07 1.96
CA LEU A 6 5.35 15.02 1.00
C LEU A 6 6.57 14.25 1.51
N LEU A 7 6.40 12.94 1.73
CA LEU A 7 7.48 12.04 2.13
C LEU A 7 7.72 11.02 1.04
N ILE A 8 8.99 10.74 0.76
CA ILE A 8 9.40 9.69 -0.16
C ILE A 8 10.40 8.79 0.56
N SER A 9 10.09 7.50 0.65
CA SER A 9 11.01 6.54 1.25
C SER A 9 12.10 6.13 0.28
N ASP A 10 13.33 6.18 0.76
CA ASP A 10 14.53 5.65 0.09
C ASP A 10 14.86 4.22 0.59
N SER A 11 13.97 3.63 1.37
CA SER A 11 14.12 2.28 1.90
C SER A 11 13.12 1.31 1.27
N TYR A 12 13.58 0.08 1.03
CA TYR A 12 12.72 -1.04 0.59
C TYR A 12 12.39 -2.00 1.74
N ASP A 13 12.77 -1.65 2.96
CA ASP A 13 12.46 -2.44 4.14
C ASP A 13 10.99 -2.24 4.54
N PRO A 14 10.15 -3.30 4.54
CA PRO A 14 8.72 -3.20 4.83
C PRO A 14 8.45 -2.78 6.27
N TRP A 15 9.29 -3.20 7.20
CA TRP A 15 9.11 -2.85 8.61
C TRP A 15 9.42 -1.39 8.84
N PHE A 16 10.50 -0.88 8.23
CA PHE A 16 10.82 0.53 8.27
C PHE A 16 9.71 1.38 7.66
N ASN A 17 9.25 1.07 6.45
CA ASN A 17 8.21 1.83 5.77
C ASN A 17 6.88 1.85 6.55
N LEU A 18 6.45 0.71 7.09
CA LEU A 18 5.24 0.63 7.92
C LEU A 18 5.42 1.32 9.28
N ALA A 19 6.63 1.33 9.86
CA ALA A 19 6.94 2.09 11.06
C ALA A 19 6.87 3.60 10.82
N VAL A 20 7.41 4.07 9.70
CA VAL A 20 7.30 5.48 9.27
C VAL A 20 5.83 5.87 9.10
N GLU A 21 5.05 5.06 8.38
CA GLU A 21 3.61 5.29 8.21
C GLU A 21 2.90 5.44 9.56
N GLU A 22 3.11 4.50 10.47
CA GLU A 22 2.48 4.51 11.79
C GLU A 22 2.94 5.69 12.65
N CYS A 23 4.23 6.02 12.63
CA CYS A 23 4.81 7.13 13.37
C CYS A 23 4.20 8.46 12.92
N ILE A 24 4.23 8.74 11.62
CA ILE A 24 3.65 9.97 11.04
C ILE A 24 2.16 10.03 11.36
N PHE A 25 1.41 8.94 11.15
CA PHE A 25 0.00 8.90 11.43
C PHE A 25 -0.35 9.24 12.89
N ARG A 26 0.46 8.78 13.85
CA ARG A 26 0.24 9.07 15.27
C ARG A 26 0.61 10.50 15.66
N GLN A 27 1.65 11.06 15.07
CA GLN A 27 2.25 12.33 15.50
C GLN A 27 1.78 13.55 14.68
N MET A 28 1.25 13.34 13.46
CA MET A 28 0.86 14.45 12.59
C MET A 28 -0.20 15.35 13.27
N PRO A 29 -0.07 16.67 13.14
CA PRO A 29 -1.14 17.61 13.53
C PRO A 29 -2.43 17.34 12.74
N ALA A 30 -3.60 17.56 13.36
CA ALA A 30 -4.89 17.36 12.70
C ALA A 30 -5.10 18.26 11.46
N THR A 31 -4.40 19.39 11.39
CA THR A 31 -4.43 20.31 10.24
C THR A 31 -3.53 19.91 9.09
N GLN A 32 -2.70 18.86 9.25
CA GLN A 32 -1.74 18.44 8.26
C GLN A 32 -2.34 17.41 7.31
N ARG A 33 -1.95 17.48 6.05
CA ARG A 33 -2.23 16.50 5.00
C ARG A 33 -0.91 15.94 4.49
N VAL A 34 -0.80 14.63 4.50
CA VAL A 34 0.45 13.92 4.18
C VAL A 34 0.25 13.01 2.99
N LEU A 35 1.18 13.07 2.06
CA LEU A 35 1.38 12.03 1.04
C LEU A 35 2.72 11.35 1.34
N PHE A 36 2.69 10.04 1.51
CA PHE A 36 3.88 9.20 1.67
C PHE A 36 3.96 8.19 0.52
N LEU A 37 5.06 8.22 -0.23
CA LEU A 37 5.33 7.37 -1.37
C LEU A 37 6.48 6.41 -1.03
N TRP A 38 6.27 5.12 -1.28
CA TRP A 38 7.19 4.08 -0.85
C TRP A 38 7.02 2.79 -1.66
N ARG A 39 7.92 1.85 -1.50
CA ARG A 39 7.80 0.48 -2.01
C ARG A 39 8.61 -0.48 -1.15
N ASN A 40 8.25 -1.76 -1.18
CA ASN A 40 8.92 -2.80 -0.43
C ASN A 40 9.61 -3.79 -1.37
N ALA A 41 10.76 -4.29 -0.94
CA ALA A 41 11.30 -5.54 -1.48
C ALA A 41 10.35 -6.71 -1.12
N ASP A 42 10.62 -7.89 -1.64
CA ASP A 42 9.81 -9.11 -1.52
C ASP A 42 9.21 -9.32 -0.13
N THR A 43 7.92 -9.08 -0.01
CA THR A 43 7.23 -9.06 1.28
C THR A 43 5.78 -9.49 1.13
N VAL A 44 5.30 -10.35 2.02
CA VAL A 44 3.86 -10.50 2.26
C VAL A 44 3.45 -9.54 3.38
N VAL A 45 2.49 -8.66 3.10
CA VAL A 45 1.92 -7.75 4.09
C VAL A 45 0.52 -8.23 4.46
N ILE A 46 0.36 -8.64 5.72
CA ILE A 46 -0.94 -9.07 6.26
C ILE A 46 -1.67 -7.91 6.94
N GLY A 47 -2.99 -7.99 6.98
CA GLY A 47 -3.83 -7.04 7.71
C GLY A 47 -3.73 -7.23 9.23
N ARG A 48 -4.10 -6.19 9.97
CA ARG A 48 -4.00 -6.11 11.43
C ARG A 48 -4.51 -7.35 12.19
N ALA A 49 -5.63 -7.92 11.77
CA ALA A 49 -6.30 -9.01 12.47
C ALA A 49 -6.10 -10.39 11.81
N GLN A 50 -5.18 -10.51 10.84
CA GLN A 50 -4.93 -11.78 10.18
C GLN A 50 -3.94 -12.65 10.97
N ASN A 51 -4.21 -13.95 10.99
CA ASN A 51 -3.28 -14.94 11.53
C ASN A 51 -2.29 -15.38 10.45
N PRO A 52 -0.97 -15.13 10.62
CA PRO A 52 0.03 -15.41 9.58
C PRO A 52 0.08 -16.90 9.20
N TRP A 53 0.02 -17.81 10.15
CA TRP A 53 0.09 -19.27 9.88
C TRP A 53 -1.14 -19.78 9.13
N LYS A 54 -2.28 -19.13 9.30
CA LYS A 54 -3.50 -19.48 8.58
C LYS A 54 -3.55 -18.90 7.18
N GLU A 55 -3.03 -17.68 7.02
CA GLU A 55 -3.14 -16.92 5.76
C GLU A 55 -1.93 -17.13 4.84
N CYS A 56 -0.76 -17.48 5.39
CA CYS A 56 0.51 -17.52 4.66
C CYS A 56 1.18 -18.90 4.73
N ASN A 57 1.87 -19.25 3.66
CA ASN A 57 2.82 -20.35 3.63
C ASN A 57 4.19 -19.85 4.13
N THR A 58 4.32 -19.75 5.46
CA THR A 58 5.51 -19.16 6.11
C THR A 58 6.79 -19.93 5.78
N ARG A 59 6.71 -21.26 5.65
CA ARG A 59 7.86 -22.09 5.27
C ARG A 59 8.38 -21.71 3.87
N ARG A 60 7.48 -21.58 2.91
CA ARG A 60 7.87 -21.19 1.55
C ARG A 60 8.42 -19.78 1.50
N MET A 61 7.91 -18.88 2.34
CA MET A 61 8.43 -17.53 2.45
C MET A 61 9.86 -17.50 3.00
N GLU A 62 10.17 -18.32 3.99
CA GLU A 62 11.53 -18.47 4.53
C GLU A 62 12.49 -19.02 3.48
N GLU A 63 12.10 -20.09 2.76
CA GLU A 63 12.90 -20.68 1.69
C GLU A 63 13.24 -19.68 0.57
N ASP A 64 12.33 -18.78 0.24
CA ASP A 64 12.47 -17.77 -0.83
C ASP A 64 12.94 -16.40 -0.29
N ASN A 65 13.30 -16.27 1.00
CA ASN A 65 13.67 -15.01 1.67
C ASN A 65 12.61 -13.90 1.54
N VAL A 66 11.34 -14.25 1.54
CA VAL A 66 10.21 -13.32 1.51
C VAL A 66 9.87 -12.89 2.93
N ARG A 67 9.86 -11.60 3.18
CA ARG A 67 9.56 -11.02 4.49
C ARG A 67 8.08 -11.10 4.81
N LEU A 68 7.77 -11.19 6.11
CA LEU A 68 6.39 -11.10 6.60
C LEU A 68 6.23 -9.86 7.46
N ALA A 69 5.30 -8.99 7.08
CA ALA A 69 5.00 -7.77 7.81
C ALA A 69 3.50 -7.63 8.07
N ARG A 70 3.15 -6.96 9.16
CA ARG A 70 1.77 -6.65 9.54
C ARG A 70 1.52 -5.16 9.45
N ARG A 71 0.51 -4.75 8.66
CA ARG A 71 0.07 -3.35 8.62
C ARG A 71 -0.98 -3.07 9.69
N SER A 72 -1.10 -1.80 10.08
CA SER A 72 -2.06 -1.36 11.09
C SER A 72 -3.49 -1.20 10.56
N SER A 73 -3.68 -1.23 9.24
CA SER A 73 -5.01 -1.27 8.60
C SER A 73 -5.56 -2.70 8.52
N GLY A 74 -6.85 -2.82 8.21
CA GLY A 74 -7.51 -4.09 7.97
C GLY A 74 -7.25 -4.66 6.57
N GLY A 75 -8.03 -5.67 6.18
CA GLY A 75 -8.00 -6.31 4.87
C GLY A 75 -7.22 -7.61 4.82
N GLY A 76 -7.07 -8.16 3.61
CA GLY A 76 -6.39 -9.42 3.32
C GLY A 76 -4.88 -9.28 3.15
N ALA A 77 -4.21 -10.43 3.02
CA ALA A 77 -2.78 -10.47 2.71
C ALA A 77 -2.51 -10.06 1.26
N VAL A 78 -1.42 -9.34 1.04
CA VAL A 78 -0.93 -8.90 -0.26
C VAL A 78 0.56 -9.20 -0.38
N PHE A 79 1.03 -9.42 -1.61
CA PHE A 79 2.45 -9.57 -1.91
C PHE A 79 2.97 -8.27 -2.53
N HIS A 80 4.11 -7.81 -2.04
CA HIS A 80 4.84 -6.67 -2.57
C HIS A 80 6.20 -7.14 -3.10
N ASP A 81 6.59 -6.60 -4.23
CA ASP A 81 7.93 -6.56 -4.76
C ASP A 81 8.23 -5.14 -5.28
N LEU A 82 9.40 -4.91 -5.85
CA LEU A 82 9.76 -3.59 -6.37
C LEU A 82 8.95 -3.17 -7.60
N GLY A 83 8.15 -4.07 -8.18
CA GLY A 83 7.17 -3.77 -9.22
C GLY A 83 5.86 -3.18 -8.69
N ASN A 84 5.70 -3.02 -7.37
CA ASN A 84 4.61 -2.31 -6.74
C ASN A 84 5.03 -0.90 -6.33
N THR A 85 4.23 0.10 -6.64
CA THR A 85 4.30 1.42 -5.98
C THR A 85 3.28 1.48 -4.87
N CYS A 86 3.71 1.87 -3.67
CA CYS A 86 2.83 2.09 -2.54
C CYS A 86 2.64 3.58 -2.29
N PHE A 87 1.44 3.96 -1.91
CA PHE A 87 1.10 5.32 -1.52
C PHE A 87 0.31 5.32 -0.21
N THR A 88 0.46 6.36 0.59
CA THR A 88 -0.34 6.60 1.79
C THR A 88 -0.74 8.07 1.86
N PHE A 89 -2.05 8.33 1.89
CA PHE A 89 -2.61 9.65 2.17
C PHE A 89 -3.11 9.68 3.60
N MET A 90 -2.76 10.72 4.35
CA MET A 90 -3.19 10.91 5.73
C MET A 90 -3.76 12.32 5.91
N ALA A 91 -4.82 12.44 6.70
CA ALA A 91 -5.38 13.73 7.09
C ALA A 91 -6.07 13.65 8.45
N GLY A 92 -6.18 14.77 9.13
CA GLY A 92 -7.04 14.91 10.29
C GLY A 92 -8.52 15.01 9.90
N LYS A 93 -9.41 14.74 10.85
CA LYS A 93 -10.86 14.94 10.68
C LYS A 93 -11.24 16.38 11.06
N PRO A 94 -12.25 16.97 10.39
CA PRO A 94 -13.19 16.31 9.47
C PRO A 94 -12.71 16.19 8.01
N GLU A 95 -11.51 16.66 7.68
CA GLU A 95 -11.05 16.78 6.30
C GLU A 95 -10.57 15.46 5.67
N TYR A 96 -10.33 14.43 6.49
CA TYR A 96 -10.05 13.11 5.96
C TYR A 96 -11.25 12.57 5.18
N ASP A 97 -11.05 12.36 3.88
CA ASP A 97 -12.02 11.76 2.99
C ASP A 97 -11.29 10.82 2.00
N LYS A 98 -11.63 9.54 2.06
CA LYS A 98 -11.07 8.52 1.16
C LYS A 98 -11.43 8.74 -0.32
N THR A 99 -12.51 9.45 -0.60
CA THR A 99 -12.90 9.76 -1.99
C THR A 99 -11.94 10.77 -2.61
N ILE A 100 -11.43 11.72 -1.82
CA ILE A 100 -10.41 12.69 -2.24
C ILE A 100 -9.13 11.96 -2.62
N SER A 101 -8.59 11.12 -1.74
CA SER A 101 -7.36 10.39 -2.03
C SER A 101 -7.49 9.43 -3.21
N THR A 102 -8.65 8.79 -3.36
CA THR A 102 -8.96 7.96 -4.53
C THR A 102 -8.96 8.79 -5.82
N SER A 103 -9.61 9.96 -5.80
CA SER A 103 -9.66 10.85 -6.96
C SER A 103 -8.28 11.38 -7.36
N ILE A 104 -7.41 11.66 -6.39
CA ILE A 104 -6.02 12.07 -6.67
C ILE A 104 -5.26 10.96 -7.42
N VAL A 105 -5.39 9.70 -7.01
CA VAL A 105 -4.75 8.58 -7.70
C VAL A 105 -5.35 8.38 -9.10
N LEU A 106 -6.66 8.46 -9.25
CA LEU A 106 -7.32 8.36 -10.57
C LEU A 106 -6.88 9.49 -11.52
N ASN A 107 -6.78 10.72 -11.02
CA ASN A 107 -6.29 11.85 -11.80
C ASN A 107 -4.82 11.67 -12.22
N ALA A 108 -3.99 11.12 -11.33
CA ALA A 108 -2.60 10.80 -11.65
C ALA A 108 -2.51 9.74 -12.76
N LEU A 109 -3.28 8.66 -12.66
CA LEU A 109 -3.34 7.62 -13.70
C LEU A 109 -3.85 8.15 -15.04
N ASN A 110 -4.90 8.97 -15.01
CA ASN A 110 -5.44 9.61 -16.20
C ASN A 110 -4.42 10.53 -16.88
N ALA A 111 -3.65 11.30 -16.10
CA ALA A 111 -2.58 12.15 -16.62
C ALA A 111 -1.44 11.34 -17.29
N LEU A 112 -1.26 10.10 -16.89
CA LEU A 112 -0.34 9.14 -17.52
C LEU A 112 -0.95 8.42 -18.74
N GLY A 113 -2.22 8.68 -19.06
CA GLY A 113 -2.93 8.02 -20.15
C GLY A 113 -3.59 6.70 -19.80
N VAL A 114 -3.71 6.38 -18.49
CA VAL A 114 -4.39 5.17 -18.00
C VAL A 114 -5.77 5.53 -17.48
N SER A 115 -6.81 5.07 -18.16
CA SER A 115 -8.20 5.24 -17.74
C SER A 115 -8.56 4.15 -16.71
N ALA A 116 -8.56 4.49 -15.44
CA ALA A 116 -8.95 3.61 -14.35
C ALA A 116 -10.22 4.11 -13.67
N GLU A 117 -10.93 3.18 -13.04
CA GLU A 117 -12.17 3.44 -12.30
C GLU A 117 -12.09 2.81 -10.90
N ALA A 118 -12.74 3.45 -9.92
CA ALA A 118 -12.93 2.83 -8.61
C ALA A 118 -13.95 1.68 -8.70
N SER A 119 -13.61 0.53 -8.14
CA SER A 119 -14.46 -0.65 -8.15
C SER A 119 -14.60 -1.24 -6.74
N GLY A 120 -15.84 -1.52 -6.37
CA GLY A 120 -16.14 -2.05 -5.04
C GLY A 120 -15.70 -1.10 -3.93
N ARG A 121 -15.09 -1.65 -2.87
CA ARG A 121 -14.69 -0.85 -1.71
C ARG A 121 -13.26 -0.30 -1.80
N ASN A 122 -12.36 -1.02 -2.46
CA ASN A 122 -10.93 -0.88 -2.23
C ASN A 122 -10.08 -1.02 -3.49
N ASP A 123 -10.67 -1.22 -4.65
CA ASP A 123 -9.94 -1.54 -5.88
C ASP A 123 -10.03 -0.41 -6.90
N LEU A 124 -8.95 -0.23 -7.68
CA LEU A 124 -9.00 0.47 -8.94
C LEU A 124 -8.84 -0.56 -10.06
N VAL A 125 -9.67 -0.43 -11.07
CA VAL A 125 -9.70 -1.34 -12.23
C VAL A 125 -9.55 -0.57 -13.52
N VAL A 126 -9.02 -1.24 -14.52
CA VAL A 126 -8.98 -0.79 -15.90
C VAL A 126 -9.83 -1.72 -16.76
N LYS A 127 -10.48 -1.18 -17.77
CA LYS A 127 -11.25 -1.97 -18.74
C LYS A 127 -10.31 -2.54 -19.78
N THR A 128 -10.38 -3.84 -19.98
CA THR A 128 -9.67 -4.56 -21.03
C THR A 128 -10.64 -5.34 -21.91
N ALA A 129 -10.18 -5.84 -23.05
CA ALA A 129 -11.00 -6.68 -23.92
C ALA A 129 -11.53 -7.94 -23.22
N GLU A 130 -10.85 -8.39 -22.17
CA GLU A 130 -11.19 -9.58 -21.39
C GLU A 130 -11.98 -9.26 -20.10
N GLY A 131 -12.41 -8.00 -19.93
CA GLY A 131 -13.13 -7.50 -18.76
C GLY A 131 -12.28 -6.65 -17.83
N ASP A 132 -12.83 -6.30 -16.68
CA ASP A 132 -12.18 -5.43 -15.71
C ASP A 132 -10.98 -6.11 -15.05
N ARG A 133 -9.84 -5.42 -15.01
CA ARG A 133 -8.60 -5.88 -14.39
C ARG A 133 -8.18 -4.91 -13.29
N LYS A 134 -7.91 -5.45 -12.11
CA LYS A 134 -7.44 -4.67 -10.97
C LYS A 134 -5.99 -4.26 -11.17
N VAL A 135 -5.70 -2.97 -10.98
CA VAL A 135 -4.36 -2.36 -11.01
C VAL A 135 -3.94 -1.80 -9.65
N SER A 136 -4.88 -1.67 -8.71
CA SER A 136 -4.64 -1.12 -7.38
C SER A 136 -5.54 -1.79 -6.35
N GLY A 137 -5.00 -2.03 -5.16
CA GLY A 137 -5.76 -2.40 -3.98
C GLY A 137 -5.49 -1.42 -2.86
N SER A 138 -6.52 -1.11 -2.05
CA SER A 138 -6.45 -0.14 -0.98
C SER A 138 -6.90 -0.72 0.35
N ALA A 139 -6.42 -0.12 1.44
CA ALA A 139 -6.93 -0.30 2.78
C ALA A 139 -6.95 1.03 3.53
N TYR A 140 -7.76 1.10 4.56
CA TYR A 140 -8.04 2.32 5.29
C TYR A 140 -7.92 2.08 6.79
N ARG A 141 -7.51 3.11 7.52
CA ARG A 141 -7.60 3.15 8.98
C ARG A 141 -8.10 4.50 9.42
N GLU A 142 -9.04 4.49 10.33
CA GLU A 142 -9.59 5.69 10.92
C GLU A 142 -9.54 5.61 12.45
N THR A 143 -9.26 6.75 13.07
CA THR A 143 -9.41 7.00 14.49
C THR A 143 -10.45 8.08 14.71
N LYS A 144 -10.62 8.52 15.95
CA LYS A 144 -11.58 9.57 16.28
C LYS A 144 -11.24 10.90 15.57
N ASP A 145 -9.95 11.20 15.40
CA ASP A 145 -9.43 12.52 15.00
C ASP A 145 -8.71 12.54 13.65
N ARG A 146 -8.43 11.37 13.03
CA ARG A 146 -7.68 11.27 11.77
C ARG A 146 -7.96 9.99 11.01
N GLY A 147 -7.51 9.92 9.77
CA GLY A 147 -7.55 8.72 8.97
C GLY A 147 -6.41 8.63 7.98
N PHE A 148 -6.14 7.42 7.48
CA PHE A 148 -5.29 7.22 6.32
C PHE A 148 -5.91 6.25 5.32
N HIS A 149 -5.55 6.47 4.08
CA HIS A 149 -5.78 5.59 2.93
C HIS A 149 -4.44 5.20 2.38
N HIS A 150 -4.09 3.93 2.43
CA HIS A 150 -2.94 3.43 1.70
C HIS A 150 -3.34 2.41 0.65
N GLY A 151 -2.55 2.33 -0.40
CA GLY A 151 -2.78 1.42 -1.51
C GLY A 151 -1.52 1.10 -2.28
N THR A 152 -1.69 0.19 -3.23
CA THR A 152 -0.66 -0.24 -4.15
C THR A 152 -1.07 0.08 -5.58
N LEU A 153 -0.10 0.33 -6.44
CA LEU A 153 -0.24 0.32 -7.89
C LEU A 153 0.66 -0.77 -8.45
N LEU A 154 0.05 -1.72 -9.16
CA LEU A 154 0.75 -2.80 -9.83
C LEU A 154 1.41 -2.26 -11.10
N LEU A 155 2.71 -1.94 -11.04
CA LEU A 155 3.44 -1.46 -12.20
C LEU A 155 3.96 -2.61 -13.04
N ASN A 156 4.85 -3.40 -12.45
CA ASN A 156 5.50 -4.56 -13.05
C ASN A 156 5.77 -5.63 -11.98
N ALA A 157 4.77 -5.89 -11.14
CA ALA A 157 4.84 -6.88 -10.08
C ALA A 157 4.84 -8.31 -10.66
N ASP A 158 5.57 -9.21 -10.02
CA ASP A 158 5.49 -10.63 -10.37
C ASP A 158 4.20 -11.25 -9.81
N LEU A 159 3.14 -11.14 -10.59
CA LEU A 159 1.80 -11.64 -10.23
C LEU A 159 1.76 -13.17 -10.05
N SER A 160 2.79 -13.90 -10.47
CA SER A 160 2.86 -15.34 -10.31
C SER A 160 3.22 -15.77 -8.89
N ARG A 161 3.97 -14.93 -8.16
CA ARG A 161 4.52 -15.24 -6.85
C ARG A 161 3.49 -15.23 -5.72
N LEU A 162 2.48 -14.37 -5.81
CA LEU A 162 1.47 -14.23 -4.76
C LEU A 162 0.85 -15.58 -4.36
N ALA A 163 0.51 -16.42 -5.34
CA ALA A 163 -0.11 -17.71 -5.11
C ALA A 163 0.80 -18.70 -4.33
N ASN A 164 2.12 -18.49 -4.34
CA ASN A 164 3.08 -19.36 -3.65
C ASN A 164 3.10 -19.09 -2.15
N TYR A 165 2.77 -17.87 -1.73
CA TYR A 165 2.92 -17.42 -0.35
C TYR A 165 1.62 -17.30 0.42
N LEU A 166 0.48 -17.37 -0.25
CA LEU A 166 -0.83 -17.33 0.41
C LEU A 166 -1.44 -18.72 0.50
N ASN A 167 -2.04 -19.01 1.66
CA ASN A 167 -2.89 -20.17 1.86
C ASN A 167 -4.33 -19.76 1.50
N PRO A 168 -4.82 -20.07 0.28
CA PRO A 168 -6.18 -19.72 -0.07
C PRO A 168 -7.16 -20.53 0.78
N ASP A 169 -8.04 -19.85 1.50
CA ASP A 169 -9.15 -20.49 2.18
C ASP A 169 -10.06 -21.15 1.13
N LYS A 170 -10.02 -22.48 1.04
CA LYS A 170 -10.81 -23.27 0.07
C LYS A 170 -12.30 -22.97 0.15
N LYS A 171 -12.82 -22.62 1.34
CA LYS A 171 -14.22 -22.23 1.53
C LYS A 171 -14.53 -20.86 0.94
N LYS A 172 -13.63 -19.90 1.07
CA LYS A 172 -13.78 -18.55 0.47
C LYS A 172 -13.66 -18.60 -1.05
N LEU A 173 -12.83 -19.47 -1.60
CA LEU A 173 -12.72 -19.70 -3.05
C LEU A 173 -14.00 -20.33 -3.62
N ALA A 174 -14.54 -21.35 -2.97
CA ALA A 174 -15.76 -22.02 -3.38
C ALA A 174 -17.00 -21.10 -3.30
N ALA A 175 -17.11 -20.29 -2.24
CA ALA A 175 -18.26 -19.39 -2.05
C ALA A 175 -18.31 -18.21 -3.04
N LYS A 176 -17.18 -17.84 -3.66
CA LYS A 176 -17.12 -16.72 -4.63
C LYS A 176 -17.09 -17.14 -6.09
N GLY A 177 -17.13 -18.44 -6.40
CA GLY A 177 -17.05 -18.93 -7.78
C GLY A 177 -15.78 -18.51 -8.52
N ILE A 178 -14.69 -18.24 -7.79
CA ILE A 178 -13.48 -17.66 -8.33
C ILE A 178 -12.56 -18.76 -8.82
N THR A 179 -12.46 -18.89 -10.12
CA THR A 179 -11.61 -19.89 -10.79
C THR A 179 -10.13 -19.51 -10.78
N SER A 180 -9.75 -18.25 -10.57
CA SER A 180 -8.37 -17.85 -10.25
C SER A 180 -8.26 -16.40 -9.78
N VAL A 181 -7.43 -16.14 -8.77
CA VAL A 181 -7.02 -14.79 -8.37
C VAL A 181 -6.21 -14.11 -9.50
N ARG A 182 -5.50 -14.91 -10.31
CA ARG A 182 -4.65 -14.44 -11.43
C ARG A 182 -5.43 -13.71 -12.53
N SER A 183 -6.69 -14.07 -12.79
CA SER A 183 -7.45 -13.51 -13.92
C SER A 183 -7.98 -12.09 -13.68
N ARG A 184 -7.82 -11.53 -12.47
CA ARG A 184 -8.43 -10.25 -12.08
C ARG A 184 -7.44 -9.11 -11.90
N VAL A 185 -6.15 -9.34 -11.96
CA VAL A 185 -5.09 -8.34 -11.79
C VAL A 185 -4.32 -8.15 -13.09
N THR A 186 -3.79 -6.95 -13.29
CA THR A 186 -2.85 -6.64 -14.37
C THR A 186 -1.86 -5.58 -13.93
N ASN A 187 -0.69 -5.58 -14.54
CA ASN A 187 0.30 -4.54 -14.36
C ASN A 187 0.02 -3.34 -15.26
N LEU A 188 0.36 -2.15 -14.79
CA LEU A 188 0.26 -0.93 -15.59
C LEU A 188 1.20 -0.96 -16.81
N THR A 189 2.30 -1.70 -16.76
CA THR A 189 3.22 -1.91 -17.90
C THR A 189 2.56 -2.62 -19.08
N GLU A 190 1.49 -3.39 -18.85
CA GLU A 190 0.70 -4.01 -19.93
C GLU A 190 -0.11 -2.95 -20.73
N LEU A 191 -0.45 -1.83 -20.09
CA LEU A 191 -1.23 -0.75 -20.68
C LEU A 191 -0.33 0.39 -21.16
N LEU A 192 0.72 0.67 -20.44
CA LEU A 192 1.68 1.73 -20.69
C LEU A 192 3.10 1.16 -20.55
N PRO A 193 3.64 0.55 -21.62
CA PRO A 193 4.98 -0.03 -21.61
C PRO A 193 6.04 1.00 -21.21
N GLY A 194 6.94 0.61 -20.31
CA GLY A 194 8.03 1.46 -19.83
C GLY A 194 7.68 2.44 -18.71
N ILE A 195 6.44 2.43 -18.20
CA ILE A 195 6.09 3.24 -17.02
C ILE A 195 6.98 2.85 -15.83
N THR A 196 7.52 3.86 -15.13
CA THR A 196 8.41 3.66 -13.97
C THR A 196 7.75 4.07 -12.67
N HIS A 197 8.32 3.60 -11.56
CA HIS A 197 7.92 4.02 -10.22
C HIS A 197 8.00 5.54 -10.04
N GLU A 198 9.09 6.14 -10.53
CA GLU A 198 9.36 7.57 -10.43
C GLU A 198 8.30 8.39 -11.18
N GLN A 199 7.92 7.98 -12.38
CA GLN A 199 6.87 8.63 -13.17
C GLN A 199 5.51 8.57 -12.45
N VAL A 200 5.18 7.44 -11.85
CA VAL A 200 3.93 7.28 -11.08
C VAL A 200 3.96 8.13 -9.82
N CYS A 201 5.06 8.14 -9.07
CA CYS A 201 5.23 8.99 -7.90
C CYS A 201 5.12 10.48 -8.26
N GLU A 202 5.73 10.90 -9.36
CA GLU A 202 5.62 12.27 -9.86
C GLU A 202 4.19 12.64 -10.23
N ALA A 203 3.47 11.75 -10.92
CA ALA A 203 2.08 11.98 -11.29
C ALA A 203 1.16 12.09 -10.07
N ILE A 204 1.32 11.20 -9.06
CA ILE A 204 0.55 11.28 -7.81
C ILE A 204 0.87 12.57 -7.07
N THR A 205 2.14 12.96 -7.00
CA THR A 205 2.58 14.21 -6.35
C THR A 205 1.97 15.43 -7.03
N LYS A 206 2.00 15.49 -8.36
CA LYS A 206 1.38 16.59 -9.14
C LYS A 206 -0.13 16.67 -8.89
N ALA A 207 -0.82 15.53 -8.90
CA ALA A 207 -2.26 15.49 -8.63
C ALA A 207 -2.59 15.89 -7.19
N PHE A 208 -1.76 15.51 -6.21
CA PHE A 208 -1.88 15.90 -4.81
C PHE A 208 -1.73 17.42 -4.65
N PHE A 209 -0.69 18.01 -5.24
CA PHE A 209 -0.48 19.46 -5.21
C PHE A 209 -1.57 20.22 -5.94
N ALA A 210 -2.05 19.73 -7.08
CA ALA A 210 -3.12 20.35 -7.82
C ALA A 210 -4.44 20.35 -7.03
N HIS A 211 -4.72 19.28 -6.29
CA HIS A 211 -5.92 19.17 -5.48
C HIS A 211 -5.94 20.20 -4.33
N TYR A 212 -4.81 20.41 -3.66
CA TYR A 212 -4.73 21.31 -2.50
C TYR A 212 -4.28 22.73 -2.83
N GLY A 213 -3.85 23.01 -4.07
CA GLY A 213 -3.39 24.32 -4.51
C GLY A 213 -2.08 24.78 -3.87
N GLU A 214 -1.32 23.88 -3.29
CA GLU A 214 -0.05 24.15 -2.60
C GLU A 214 1.04 23.18 -3.06
N ARG A 215 2.30 23.61 -3.04
CA ARG A 215 3.47 22.77 -3.34
C ARG A 215 4.44 22.82 -2.19
N VAL A 216 5.02 21.67 -1.87
CA VAL A 216 6.06 21.52 -0.86
C VAL A 216 7.21 20.69 -1.42
N GLU A 217 8.39 20.85 -0.84
CA GLU A 217 9.52 19.98 -1.14
C GLU A 217 9.34 18.60 -0.52
N ALA A 218 9.90 17.59 -1.17
CA ALA A 218 9.85 16.22 -0.67
C ALA A 218 10.85 16.01 0.46
N GLU A 219 10.39 15.42 1.54
CA GLU A 219 11.24 14.91 2.61
C GLU A 219 11.66 13.48 2.25
N ILE A 220 12.95 13.26 2.05
CA ILE A 220 13.48 11.92 1.79
C ILE A 220 13.68 11.20 3.12
N ILE A 221 13.00 10.08 3.28
CA ILE A 221 12.99 9.26 4.48
C ILE A 221 13.85 8.02 4.26
N SER A 222 14.85 7.84 5.10
CA SER A 222 15.72 6.66 5.09
C SER A 222 16.13 6.28 6.51
N PRO A 223 16.54 5.03 6.78
CA PRO A 223 17.04 4.62 8.09
C PRO A 223 18.18 5.48 8.61
N ASP A 224 19.06 5.93 7.72
CA ASP A 224 20.23 6.73 8.11
C ASP A 224 19.89 8.20 8.38
N LYS A 225 18.93 8.77 7.64
CA LYS A 225 18.54 10.19 7.76
C LYS A 225 17.48 10.44 8.83
N THR A 226 16.69 9.41 9.14
CA THR A 226 15.58 9.51 10.09
C THR A 226 15.56 8.33 11.07
N PRO A 227 16.66 8.10 11.82
CA PRO A 227 16.82 6.94 12.70
C PRO A 227 15.80 6.92 13.85
N ASP A 228 15.31 8.08 14.28
CA ASP A 228 14.38 8.20 15.42
C ASP A 228 12.91 7.95 15.05
N LEU A 229 12.54 8.05 13.77
CA LEU A 229 11.16 7.82 13.34
C LEU A 229 10.68 6.40 13.66
N PRO A 230 11.44 5.33 13.37
CA PRO A 230 11.01 3.98 13.68
C PRO A 230 11.05 3.63 15.17
N ASN A 231 11.92 4.27 15.96
CA ASN A 231 12.09 3.98 17.39
C ASN A 231 10.85 4.32 18.24
N SER A 232 9.96 5.18 17.72
CA SER A 232 8.69 5.53 18.35
C SER A 232 7.60 4.46 18.18
N VAL A 233 7.82 3.46 17.35
CA VAL A 233 6.88 2.38 17.04
C VAL A 233 7.52 1.04 17.40
N SER A 234 6.80 0.21 18.16
CA SER A 234 7.28 -1.14 18.49
C SER A 234 7.37 -1.98 17.20
N TYR A 235 8.58 -2.26 16.76
CA TYR A 235 8.86 -3.13 15.61
C TYR A 235 8.27 -4.53 15.73
N THR A 236 8.03 -5.01 16.97
CA THR A 236 7.45 -6.32 17.25
C THR A 236 6.08 -6.50 16.60
N HIS A 237 5.25 -5.45 16.58
CA HIS A 237 3.95 -5.53 15.93
C HIS A 237 4.03 -5.65 14.40
N LEU A 238 5.12 -5.15 13.81
CA LEU A 238 5.29 -5.09 12.35
C LEU A 238 5.89 -6.38 11.80
N ARG A 239 6.66 -7.11 12.60
CA ARG A 239 7.35 -8.33 12.14
C ARG A 239 6.44 -9.54 12.00
N ALA A 240 5.22 -9.52 12.48
CA ALA A 240 4.22 -10.59 12.35
C ALA A 240 4.65 -12.03 12.75
N HIS A 241 5.89 -12.20 13.18
CA HIS A 241 6.38 -13.42 13.83
C HIS A 241 6.07 -13.30 15.33
N GLU A 242 4.83 -13.58 15.66
CA GLU A 242 4.48 -13.90 17.06
C GLU A 242 5.05 -15.29 17.32
N THR A 243 6.00 -15.40 18.24
CA THR A 243 6.47 -16.70 18.72
C THR A 243 5.33 -17.36 19.51
N GLU A 244 5.32 -18.69 19.62
CA GLU A 244 4.33 -19.40 20.45
C GLU A 244 4.27 -18.87 21.89
N ALA A 245 5.33 -18.21 22.37
CA ALA A 245 5.41 -17.57 23.68
C ALA A 245 4.53 -16.32 23.83
N ASP A 246 4.13 -15.68 22.74
CA ASP A 246 3.29 -14.47 22.76
C ASP A 246 1.78 -14.81 22.70
N LEU A 247 1.41 -16.10 22.71
CA LEU A 247 0.04 -16.59 22.63
C LEU A 247 -0.51 -17.11 23.98
N VAL A 248 0.21 -16.90 25.09
CA VAL A 248 -0.22 -17.31 26.44
C VAL A 248 -0.75 -16.13 27.24
#